data_682e1fe5385ac9af9cef57c01d518d64
#
_entry.id   682e1fe5385ac9af9cef57c01d518d64
#
_cell.length_a   1.000
_cell.length_b   1.000
_cell.length_c   1.000
_cell.angle_alpha   90.00
_cell.angle_beta   90.00
_cell.angle_gamma   90.00
#
_symmetry.space_group_name_H-M   'P 1'
#
loop_
_entity.id
_entity.type
_entity.pdbx_description
1 polymer ?
#
loop_
_entity_poly.entity_id
_entity_poly.type
_entity_poly.pdbx_seq_one_letter_code
_entity_poly.pdbx_strand_id
1 'polypeptide(L)'
;DIDGDLDALFELSVPPVTQLLKVENLRSLLATVGTSALKPLSPPDIEAKQRGVLHSRSRDKRAISHHYDVSNHFYEMVLGPSMTYSCAVFRSPGDSLEDAQRRKVDLVARKLNLGPGKRLLDVGCGWGAMGIHAAREYGATVVGVTLSEPQQRYATEQAKLAGVEHLVEFRVQDFRDVSDGPFDAISSIGMSEHVGRRSLGTYAQQLFNLLRPGGRFLNHAIVRPVSFDPDPNPSKVSELSRQMQIALGMRGPSKIGSPFMERYVFPDGELHEAGVMVSMFQAHGFEVRHLESLREHYALTLRQWVANLTKRFDEAVEEVGEQRARVWRLYMAGSAVGFERHHLEIHQILCVRPDEGASTMALRPDFEPTF
;
A
#
# COMPACT_ATOMS: atom_id res chain seq x y z
N ASP A 1 -24.76 12.70 -0.65
CA ASP A 1 -23.93 13.77 -1.20
C ASP A 1 -23.19 14.49 -0.09
N ILE A 2 -21.92 14.80 -0.32
CA ILE A 2 -21.13 15.66 0.56
C ILE A 2 -20.86 16.92 -0.25
N ASP A 3 -21.54 18.00 0.14
CA ASP A 3 -21.33 19.33 -0.40
C ASP A 3 -20.51 20.12 0.61
N GLY A 4 -19.30 20.54 0.22
CA GLY A 4 -18.38 21.27 1.06
C GLY A 4 -16.99 20.67 1.17
N ASP A 5 -16.25 21.11 2.20
CA ASP A 5 -14.89 20.69 2.48
C ASP A 5 -14.85 19.27 3.09
N LEU A 6 -14.21 18.33 2.36
CA LEU A 6 -14.05 16.96 2.82
C LEU A 6 -13.16 16.87 4.08
N ASP A 7 -12.23 17.78 4.26
CA ASP A 7 -11.34 17.79 5.43
C ASP A 7 -12.14 18.13 6.69
N ALA A 8 -13.03 19.12 6.60
CA ALA A 8 -13.95 19.46 7.67
C ALA A 8 -14.86 18.29 8.08
N LEU A 9 -15.25 17.43 7.11
CA LEU A 9 -15.99 16.20 7.41
C LEU A 9 -15.22 15.27 8.34
N PHE A 10 -13.92 15.08 8.10
CA PHE A 10 -13.06 14.21 8.92
C PHE A 10 -12.68 14.84 10.27
N GLU A 11 -12.92 16.13 10.45
CA GLU A 11 -12.79 16.82 11.75
C GLU A 11 -13.99 16.61 12.65
N LEU A 12 -15.14 16.25 12.10
CA LEU A 12 -16.33 15.98 12.89
C LEU A 12 -16.09 14.76 13.78
N SER A 13 -16.20 14.96 15.09
CA SER A 13 -16.22 13.88 16.05
C SER A 13 -17.52 13.09 15.91
N VAL A 14 -17.46 11.92 15.27
CA VAL A 14 -18.62 11.02 15.24
C VAL A 14 -18.76 10.40 16.65
N PRO A 15 -19.88 10.65 17.36
CA PRO A 15 -20.07 10.07 18.66
C PRO A 15 -20.07 8.52 18.58
N PRO A 16 -19.56 7.82 19.58
CA PRO A 16 -19.58 6.36 19.62
C PRO A 16 -20.98 5.82 19.33
N VAL A 17 -21.09 4.72 18.59
CA VAL A 17 -22.37 4.08 18.23
C VAL A 17 -23.24 3.84 19.47
N THR A 18 -22.62 3.56 20.63
CA THR A 18 -23.31 3.43 21.92
C THR A 18 -24.05 4.70 22.36
N GLN A 19 -23.58 5.89 21.96
CA GLN A 19 -24.30 7.15 22.22
C GLN A 19 -25.44 7.37 21.23
N LEU A 20 -25.29 6.93 19.98
CA LEU A 20 -26.34 6.99 18.97
C LEU A 20 -27.52 6.08 19.32
N LEU A 21 -27.28 4.98 20.05
CA LEU A 21 -28.31 4.04 20.49
C LEU A 21 -29.07 4.48 21.75
N LYS A 22 -28.76 5.65 22.34
CA LYS A 22 -29.60 6.20 23.41
C LYS A 22 -30.99 6.53 22.88
N VAL A 23 -32.02 6.24 23.67
CA VAL A 23 -33.43 6.39 23.26
C VAL A 23 -33.76 7.80 22.75
N GLU A 24 -33.15 8.82 23.34
CA GLU A 24 -33.29 10.23 22.97
C GLU A 24 -32.75 10.49 21.54
N ASN A 25 -31.58 9.96 21.24
CA ASN A 25 -30.94 10.09 19.93
C ASN A 25 -31.67 9.25 18.86
N LEU A 26 -32.18 8.08 19.23
CA LEU A 26 -32.98 7.22 18.35
C LEU A 26 -34.30 7.90 17.95
N ARG A 27 -34.96 8.58 18.90
CA ARG A 27 -36.18 9.38 18.60
C ARG A 27 -35.87 10.54 17.67
N SER A 28 -34.78 11.26 17.90
CA SER A 28 -34.34 12.36 17.02
C SER A 28 -34.00 11.85 15.63
N LEU A 29 -33.28 10.73 15.53
CA LEU A 29 -32.93 10.07 14.28
C LEU A 29 -34.19 9.64 13.50
N LEU A 30 -35.13 8.98 14.16
CA LEU A 30 -36.40 8.56 13.57
C LEU A 30 -37.28 9.76 13.16
N ALA A 31 -37.23 10.85 13.91
CA ALA A 31 -37.93 12.09 13.56
C ALA A 31 -37.34 12.78 12.29
N THR A 32 -36.00 12.68 12.13
CA THR A 32 -35.27 13.30 11.02
C THR A 32 -35.31 12.45 9.74
N VAL A 33 -35.09 11.12 9.87
CA VAL A 33 -34.95 10.21 8.70
C VAL A 33 -36.19 9.38 8.43
N GLY A 34 -37.17 9.39 9.34
CA GLY A 34 -38.41 8.62 9.24
C GLY A 34 -38.18 7.11 9.40
N THR A 35 -39.25 6.35 9.22
CA THR A 35 -39.20 4.87 9.32
C THR A 35 -38.40 4.20 8.18
N SER A 36 -38.03 4.95 7.15
CA SER A 36 -37.18 4.46 6.06
C SER A 36 -35.78 4.06 6.56
N ALA A 37 -35.27 4.68 7.65
CA ALA A 37 -34.01 4.30 8.29
C ALA A 37 -34.01 2.87 8.85
N LEU A 38 -35.17 2.27 9.07
CA LEU A 38 -35.31 0.90 9.58
C LEU A 38 -35.27 -0.16 8.47
N LYS A 39 -35.35 0.24 7.19
CA LYS A 39 -35.24 -0.71 6.08
C LYS A 39 -33.77 -0.95 5.75
N PRO A 40 -33.32 -2.21 5.72
CA PRO A 40 -31.99 -2.51 5.20
C PRO A 40 -31.86 -1.99 3.76
N LEU A 41 -30.90 -1.12 3.53
CA LEU A 41 -30.59 -0.69 2.16
C LEU A 41 -29.92 -1.86 1.42
N SER A 42 -30.32 -2.10 0.18
CA SER A 42 -29.59 -3.04 -0.68
C SER A 42 -28.16 -2.54 -0.87
N PRO A 43 -27.16 -3.42 -0.74
CA PRO A 43 -25.79 -3.03 -1.01
C PRO A 43 -25.67 -2.44 -2.42
N PRO A 44 -24.93 -1.34 -2.62
CA PRO A 44 -24.65 -0.82 -3.96
C PRO A 44 -23.89 -1.84 -4.82
N ASP A 45 -24.07 -1.79 -6.14
CA ASP A 45 -23.41 -2.74 -7.06
C ASP A 45 -21.90 -2.65 -7.06
N ILE A 46 -21.35 -1.50 -6.66
CA ILE A 46 -19.90 -1.29 -6.53
C ILE A 46 -19.29 -1.94 -5.27
N GLU A 47 -20.10 -2.53 -4.37
CA GLU A 47 -19.59 -3.21 -3.18
C GLU A 47 -18.90 -4.53 -3.55
N ALA A 48 -17.72 -4.75 -3.01
CA ALA A 48 -16.92 -5.95 -3.26
C ALA A 48 -17.62 -7.21 -2.73
N LYS A 49 -17.96 -8.13 -3.64
CA LYS A 49 -18.60 -9.42 -3.29
C LYS A 49 -17.54 -10.50 -3.12
N GLN A 50 -16.84 -10.51 -1.98
CA GLN A 50 -15.79 -11.49 -1.70
C GLN A 50 -16.38 -12.84 -1.25
N ARG A 51 -15.91 -13.95 -1.88
CA ARG A 51 -16.30 -15.33 -1.55
C ARG A 51 -15.05 -16.22 -1.44
N GLY A 52 -15.10 -17.25 -0.62
CA GLY A 52 -14.03 -18.24 -0.44
C GLY A 52 -13.11 -17.93 0.75
N VAL A 53 -12.09 -18.78 0.91
CA VAL A 53 -11.15 -18.68 2.04
C VAL A 53 -10.31 -17.42 1.91
N LEU A 54 -10.17 -16.68 3.02
CA LEU A 54 -9.37 -15.46 3.12
C LEU A 54 -7.92 -15.75 2.70
N HIS A 55 -7.34 -14.88 1.86
CA HIS A 55 -5.99 -15.00 1.30
C HIS A 55 -5.73 -16.30 0.50
N SER A 56 -6.79 -16.92 -0.06
CA SER A 56 -6.61 -17.93 -1.10
C SER A 56 -6.26 -17.27 -2.44
N ARG A 57 -5.48 -17.95 -3.27
CA ARG A 57 -5.04 -17.43 -4.58
C ARG A 57 -6.18 -16.87 -5.45
N SER A 58 -7.30 -17.58 -5.50
CA SER A 58 -8.46 -17.15 -6.27
C SER A 58 -9.17 -15.94 -5.65
N ARG A 59 -9.13 -15.80 -4.33
CA ARG A 59 -9.71 -14.66 -3.63
C ARG A 59 -8.80 -13.42 -3.74
N ASP A 60 -7.47 -13.60 -3.58
CA ASP A 60 -6.48 -12.55 -3.79
C ASP A 60 -6.59 -11.97 -5.21
N LYS A 61 -6.67 -12.84 -6.24
CA LYS A 61 -6.85 -12.40 -7.63
C LYS A 61 -8.11 -11.56 -7.79
N ARG A 62 -9.25 -11.97 -7.21
CA ARG A 62 -10.49 -11.18 -7.29
C ARG A 62 -10.43 -9.86 -6.52
N ALA A 63 -9.80 -9.84 -5.35
CA ALA A 63 -9.64 -8.63 -4.56
C ALA A 63 -8.80 -7.59 -5.33
N ILE A 64 -7.71 -8.04 -5.94
CA ILE A 64 -6.82 -7.20 -6.77
C ILE A 64 -7.57 -6.74 -8.02
N SER A 65 -8.26 -7.62 -8.74
CA SER A 65 -9.05 -7.26 -9.91
C SER A 65 -10.14 -6.23 -9.57
N HIS A 66 -10.85 -6.40 -8.46
CA HIS A 66 -11.86 -5.43 -8.03
C HIS A 66 -11.32 -4.02 -7.85
N HIS A 67 -10.11 -3.89 -7.30
CA HIS A 67 -9.48 -2.60 -7.04
C HIS A 67 -8.77 -2.02 -8.27
N TYR A 68 -7.97 -2.82 -8.98
CA TYR A 68 -7.05 -2.35 -10.01
C TYR A 68 -7.59 -2.41 -11.44
N ASP A 69 -8.62 -3.24 -11.72
CA ASP A 69 -9.18 -3.38 -13.08
C ASP A 69 -10.34 -2.36 -13.31
N VAL A 70 -10.23 -1.17 -12.74
CA VAL A 70 -11.23 -0.11 -12.93
C VAL A 70 -11.12 0.44 -14.35
N SER A 71 -10.06 1.16 -14.66
CA SER A 71 -9.69 1.67 -15.98
C SER A 71 -8.31 2.32 -15.88
N ASN A 72 -7.43 2.07 -16.84
CA ASN A 72 -6.13 2.75 -16.89
C ASN A 72 -6.31 4.26 -17.06
N HIS A 73 -7.28 4.70 -17.86
CA HIS A 73 -7.57 6.11 -18.05
C HIS A 73 -8.00 6.80 -16.75
N PHE A 74 -8.85 6.14 -15.95
CA PHE A 74 -9.19 6.64 -14.63
C PHE A 74 -7.97 6.78 -13.72
N TYR A 75 -7.08 5.78 -13.73
CA TYR A 75 -5.84 5.87 -12.95
C TYR A 75 -4.91 6.98 -13.45
N GLU A 76 -4.82 7.23 -14.75
CA GLU A 76 -4.05 8.36 -15.29
C GLU A 76 -4.58 9.71 -14.80
N MET A 77 -5.90 9.86 -14.69
CA MET A 77 -6.52 11.07 -14.15
C MET A 77 -6.12 11.31 -12.70
N VAL A 78 -5.99 10.25 -11.90
CA VAL A 78 -5.68 10.32 -10.47
C VAL A 78 -4.18 10.42 -10.23
N LEU A 79 -3.41 9.49 -10.80
CA LEU A 79 -1.99 9.27 -10.50
C LEU A 79 -1.06 10.18 -11.29
N GLY A 80 -1.56 10.80 -12.37
CA GLY A 80 -0.75 11.54 -13.32
C GLY A 80 0.09 10.63 -14.23
N PRO A 81 0.99 11.22 -15.05
CA PRO A 81 1.76 10.51 -16.07
C PRO A 81 2.66 9.39 -15.55
N SER A 82 3.08 9.46 -14.30
CA SER A 82 3.96 8.43 -13.71
C SER A 82 3.27 7.09 -13.48
N MET A 83 1.93 7.05 -13.48
CA MET A 83 1.12 5.87 -13.17
C MET A 83 1.63 5.11 -11.94
N THR A 84 2.06 5.85 -10.91
CA THR A 84 2.66 5.28 -9.71
C THR A 84 1.69 5.37 -8.54
N TYR A 85 1.06 4.24 -8.20
CA TYR A 85 0.07 4.14 -7.13
C TYR A 85 0.72 3.74 -5.80
N SER A 86 1.63 4.57 -5.33
CA SER A 86 2.31 4.41 -4.03
C SER A 86 2.88 5.74 -3.57
N CYS A 87 3.32 5.82 -2.31
CA CYS A 87 3.88 7.03 -1.72
C CYS A 87 5.05 7.59 -2.53
N ALA A 88 5.01 8.87 -2.85
CA ALA A 88 6.09 9.64 -3.47
C ALA A 88 7.10 10.14 -2.42
N VAL A 89 8.25 10.68 -2.84
CA VAL A 89 9.27 11.29 -1.96
C VAL A 89 9.47 12.74 -2.36
N PHE A 90 8.98 13.65 -1.55
CA PHE A 90 9.07 15.10 -1.75
C PHE A 90 10.34 15.67 -1.09
N ARG A 91 10.98 16.64 -1.70
CA ARG A 91 12.01 17.47 -1.05
C ARG A 91 11.35 18.64 -0.30
N SER A 92 10.29 19.15 -0.89
CA SER A 92 9.46 20.21 -0.30
C SER A 92 7.98 19.99 -0.60
N PRO A 93 7.05 20.55 0.20
CA PRO A 93 5.61 20.43 -0.05
C PRO A 93 5.15 20.99 -1.42
N GLY A 94 5.95 21.87 -2.03
CA GLY A 94 5.65 22.49 -3.32
C GLY A 94 6.15 21.72 -4.54
N ASP A 95 6.80 20.57 -4.37
CA ASP A 95 7.28 19.76 -5.47
C ASP A 95 6.13 19.17 -6.29
N SER A 96 6.36 18.96 -7.59
CA SER A 96 5.42 18.22 -8.43
C SER A 96 5.32 16.74 -8.02
N LEU A 97 4.15 16.14 -8.23
CA LEU A 97 3.95 14.71 -7.97
C LEU A 97 4.91 13.85 -8.81
N GLU A 98 5.10 14.21 -10.08
CA GLU A 98 5.96 13.50 -11.01
C GLU A 98 7.42 13.48 -10.55
N ASP A 99 7.94 14.64 -10.10
CA ASP A 99 9.29 14.73 -9.55
C ASP A 99 9.44 13.95 -8.26
N ALA A 100 8.44 14.00 -7.40
CA ALA A 100 8.43 13.26 -6.15
C ALA A 100 8.35 11.73 -6.40
N GLN A 101 7.57 11.28 -7.39
CA GLN A 101 7.50 9.86 -7.78
C GLN A 101 8.82 9.38 -8.41
N ARG A 102 9.42 10.20 -9.29
CA ARG A 102 10.75 9.89 -9.85
C ARG A 102 11.79 9.72 -8.76
N ARG A 103 11.84 10.63 -7.77
CA ARG A 103 12.75 10.52 -6.61
C ARG A 103 12.49 9.26 -5.80
N LYS A 104 11.23 8.86 -5.63
CA LYS A 104 10.89 7.64 -4.89
C LYS A 104 11.46 6.40 -5.55
N VAL A 105 11.25 6.20 -6.85
CA VAL A 105 11.76 5.02 -7.57
C VAL A 105 13.29 5.05 -7.65
N ASP A 106 13.88 6.23 -7.76
CA ASP A 106 15.33 6.44 -7.73
C ASP A 106 15.92 6.10 -6.33
N LEU A 107 15.30 6.55 -5.25
CA LEU A 107 15.68 6.18 -3.88
C LEU A 107 15.62 4.66 -3.67
N VAL A 108 14.58 4.00 -4.16
CA VAL A 108 14.45 2.53 -4.10
C VAL A 108 15.59 1.86 -4.86
N ALA A 109 15.90 2.33 -6.09
CA ALA A 109 16.98 1.79 -6.91
C ALA A 109 18.34 1.90 -6.22
N ARG A 110 18.64 3.05 -5.60
CA ARG A 110 19.89 3.25 -4.81
C ARG A 110 19.94 2.36 -3.57
N LYS A 111 18.86 2.26 -2.80
CA LYS A 111 18.78 1.36 -1.64
C LYS A 111 19.02 -0.08 -2.05
N LEU A 112 18.49 -0.51 -3.18
CA LEU A 112 18.67 -1.85 -3.73
C LEU A 112 20.04 -2.04 -4.42
N ASN A 113 20.85 -0.97 -4.57
CA ASN A 113 22.15 -0.99 -5.24
C ASN A 113 22.06 -1.54 -6.68
N LEU A 114 21.07 -1.03 -7.41
CA LEU A 114 20.87 -1.40 -8.82
C LEU A 114 21.99 -0.82 -9.70
N GLY A 115 22.24 -1.47 -10.81
CA GLY A 115 23.23 -1.07 -11.81
C GLY A 115 23.29 -2.07 -12.95
N PRO A 116 24.12 -1.83 -13.98
CA PRO A 116 24.27 -2.75 -15.09
C PRO A 116 24.63 -4.17 -14.65
N GLY A 117 23.98 -5.16 -15.26
CA GLY A 117 24.19 -6.58 -14.94
C GLY A 117 23.46 -7.06 -13.68
N LYS A 118 22.77 -6.19 -12.93
CA LYS A 118 21.91 -6.58 -11.80
C LYS A 118 20.55 -7.06 -12.28
N ARG A 119 20.03 -8.10 -11.64
CA ARG A 119 18.67 -8.62 -11.83
C ARG A 119 17.75 -8.18 -10.71
N LEU A 120 16.69 -7.48 -11.05
CA LEU A 120 15.64 -7.05 -10.12
C LEU A 120 14.39 -7.91 -10.30
N LEU A 121 13.80 -8.38 -9.19
CA LEU A 121 12.42 -8.83 -9.14
C LEU A 121 11.55 -7.72 -8.54
N ASP A 122 10.53 -7.26 -9.28
CA ASP A 122 9.56 -6.27 -8.80
C ASP A 122 8.23 -6.96 -8.49
N VAL A 123 7.95 -7.18 -7.22
CA VAL A 123 6.77 -7.93 -6.74
C VAL A 123 5.61 -6.98 -6.54
N GLY A 124 4.55 -7.17 -7.33
CA GLY A 124 3.45 -6.21 -7.41
C GLY A 124 3.84 -5.00 -8.25
N CYS A 125 4.38 -5.23 -9.45
CA CYS A 125 4.99 -4.19 -10.29
C CYS A 125 4.03 -3.09 -10.78
N GLY A 126 2.71 -3.27 -10.59
CA GLY A 126 1.71 -2.32 -11.05
C GLY A 126 1.83 -2.02 -12.53
N TRP A 127 1.80 -0.74 -12.89
CA TRP A 127 1.95 -0.27 -14.28
C TRP A 127 3.42 -0.15 -14.74
N GLY A 128 4.37 -0.73 -13.99
CA GLY A 128 5.76 -0.93 -14.39
C GLY A 128 6.72 0.22 -14.07
N ALA A 129 6.29 1.25 -13.35
CA ALA A 129 7.10 2.45 -13.10
C ALA A 129 8.49 2.14 -12.48
N MET A 130 8.54 1.26 -11.47
CA MET A 130 9.81 0.88 -10.81
C MET A 130 10.71 0.09 -11.77
N GLY A 131 10.16 -0.90 -12.48
CA GLY A 131 10.92 -1.75 -13.40
C GLY A 131 11.49 -0.96 -14.59
N ILE A 132 10.67 -0.09 -15.21
CA ILE A 132 11.09 0.76 -16.33
C ILE A 132 12.19 1.73 -15.89
N HIS A 133 12.04 2.36 -14.72
CA HIS A 133 13.06 3.25 -14.16
C HIS A 133 14.38 2.51 -13.88
N ALA A 134 14.31 1.33 -13.28
CA ALA A 134 15.49 0.49 -13.00
C ALA A 134 16.24 0.09 -14.26
N ALA A 135 15.52 -0.25 -15.33
CA ALA A 135 16.12 -0.59 -16.63
C ALA A 135 16.73 0.64 -17.30
N ARG A 136 15.98 1.75 -17.37
CA ARG A 136 16.39 2.94 -18.11
C ARG A 136 17.54 3.70 -17.47
N GLU A 137 17.46 3.94 -16.15
CA GLU A 137 18.43 4.79 -15.44
C GLU A 137 19.60 3.99 -14.85
N TYR A 138 19.40 2.71 -14.58
CA TYR A 138 20.39 1.86 -13.91
C TYR A 138 20.91 0.71 -14.77
N GLY A 139 20.32 0.45 -15.95
CA GLY A 139 20.73 -0.65 -16.83
C GLY A 139 20.50 -2.04 -16.21
N ALA A 140 19.59 -2.14 -15.24
CA ALA A 140 19.24 -3.41 -14.62
C ALA A 140 18.32 -4.23 -15.51
N THR A 141 18.42 -5.56 -15.46
CA THR A 141 17.39 -6.44 -16.02
C THR A 141 16.29 -6.68 -15.00
N VAL A 142 15.03 -6.66 -15.42
CA VAL A 142 13.89 -6.67 -14.52
C VAL A 142 12.89 -7.75 -14.88
N VAL A 143 12.44 -8.50 -13.88
CA VAL A 143 11.23 -9.31 -13.93
C VAL A 143 10.20 -8.65 -13.01
N GLY A 144 9.09 -8.15 -13.57
CA GLY A 144 7.98 -7.59 -12.82
C GLY A 144 6.79 -8.54 -12.82
N VAL A 145 6.19 -8.79 -11.66
CA VAL A 145 5.02 -9.67 -11.53
C VAL A 145 3.82 -8.92 -10.95
N THR A 146 2.65 -9.15 -11.55
CA THR A 146 1.36 -8.63 -11.09
C THR A 146 0.26 -9.66 -11.31
N LEU A 147 -0.87 -9.56 -10.61
CA LEU A 147 -2.06 -10.37 -10.85
C LEU A 147 -3.06 -9.72 -11.81
N SER A 148 -2.84 -8.47 -12.20
CA SER A 148 -3.71 -7.68 -13.09
C SER A 148 -3.20 -7.73 -14.53
N GLU A 149 -4.01 -8.30 -15.44
CA GLU A 149 -3.71 -8.31 -16.88
C GLU A 149 -3.69 -6.90 -17.51
N PRO A 150 -4.60 -5.97 -17.14
CA PRO A 150 -4.52 -4.59 -17.61
C PRO A 150 -3.22 -3.88 -17.23
N GLN A 151 -2.74 -4.07 -16.00
CA GLN A 151 -1.46 -3.52 -15.55
C GLN A 151 -0.28 -4.08 -16.36
N GLN A 152 -0.24 -5.39 -16.52
CA GLN A 152 0.84 -6.05 -17.28
C GLN A 152 0.91 -5.57 -18.72
N ARG A 153 -0.24 -5.48 -19.42
CA ARG A 153 -0.28 -4.97 -20.80
C ARG A 153 0.21 -3.53 -20.89
N TYR A 154 -0.27 -2.67 -20.00
CA TYR A 154 0.15 -1.27 -19.93
C TYR A 154 1.66 -1.16 -19.67
N ALA A 155 2.17 -1.87 -18.65
CA ALA A 155 3.60 -1.87 -18.30
C ALA A 155 4.48 -2.33 -19.47
N THR A 156 4.07 -3.35 -20.19
CA THR A 156 4.79 -3.86 -21.38
C THR A 156 4.84 -2.82 -22.50
N GLU A 157 3.73 -2.13 -22.74
CA GLU A 157 3.70 -1.06 -23.75
C GLU A 157 4.56 0.14 -23.34
N GLN A 158 4.51 0.54 -22.07
CA GLN A 158 5.36 1.63 -21.57
C GLN A 158 6.85 1.28 -21.63
N ALA A 159 7.23 0.02 -21.42
CA ALA A 159 8.62 -0.44 -21.58
C ALA A 159 9.09 -0.29 -23.03
N LYS A 160 8.26 -0.60 -24.02
CA LYS A 160 8.57 -0.38 -25.45
C LYS A 160 8.70 1.11 -25.76
N LEU A 161 7.76 1.93 -25.30
CA LEU A 161 7.82 3.38 -25.50
C LEU A 161 9.07 4.01 -24.87
N ALA A 162 9.54 3.45 -23.77
CA ALA A 162 10.79 3.85 -23.11
C ALA A 162 12.06 3.25 -23.76
N GLY A 163 11.94 2.33 -24.73
CA GLY A 163 13.06 1.67 -25.42
C GLY A 163 13.83 0.67 -24.56
N VAL A 164 13.20 0.15 -23.50
CA VAL A 164 13.82 -0.77 -22.53
C VAL A 164 13.18 -2.17 -22.50
N GLU A 165 12.36 -2.50 -23.49
CA GLU A 165 11.67 -3.79 -23.60
C GLU A 165 12.62 -5.00 -23.62
N HIS A 166 13.86 -4.80 -24.04
CA HIS A 166 14.90 -5.83 -24.04
C HIS A 166 15.51 -6.11 -22.65
N LEU A 167 15.27 -5.23 -21.68
CA LEU A 167 15.74 -5.34 -20.28
C LEU A 167 14.63 -5.73 -19.32
N VAL A 168 13.34 -5.64 -19.71
CA VAL A 168 12.22 -5.76 -18.78
C VAL A 168 11.23 -6.81 -19.26
N GLU A 169 10.85 -7.72 -18.39
CA GLU A 169 9.77 -8.69 -18.62
C GLU A 169 8.68 -8.49 -17.56
N PHE A 170 7.46 -8.13 -17.99
CA PHE A 170 6.30 -8.06 -17.11
C PHE A 170 5.39 -9.27 -17.30
N ARG A 171 5.03 -9.95 -16.18
CA ARG A 171 4.27 -11.20 -16.17
C ARG A 171 2.98 -11.06 -15.37
N VAL A 172 1.91 -11.68 -15.85
CA VAL A 172 0.74 -11.98 -15.02
C VAL A 172 1.04 -13.26 -14.25
N GLN A 173 1.60 -13.12 -13.06
CA GLN A 173 2.10 -14.23 -12.26
C GLN A 173 1.98 -13.91 -10.75
N ASP A 174 1.58 -14.92 -9.98
CA ASP A 174 1.64 -14.85 -8.52
C ASP A 174 3.11 -14.94 -8.07
N PHE A 175 3.53 -14.08 -7.15
CA PHE A 175 4.89 -14.08 -6.63
C PHE A 175 5.29 -15.43 -6.02
N ARG A 176 4.32 -16.19 -5.52
CA ARG A 176 4.50 -17.54 -4.95
C ARG A 176 4.96 -18.58 -5.98
N ASP A 177 4.76 -18.30 -7.26
CA ASP A 177 5.11 -19.17 -8.38
C ASP A 177 6.38 -18.74 -9.13
N VAL A 178 7.02 -17.66 -8.69
CA VAL A 178 8.32 -17.23 -9.24
C VAL A 178 9.40 -18.22 -8.80
N SER A 179 10.13 -18.77 -9.78
CA SER A 179 11.15 -19.80 -9.54
C SER A 179 12.47 -19.58 -10.27
N ASP A 180 12.56 -18.54 -11.09
CA ASP A 180 13.73 -18.23 -11.94
C ASP A 180 14.80 -17.34 -11.27
N GLY A 181 14.87 -17.38 -9.93
CA GLY A 181 15.96 -16.79 -9.17
C GLY A 181 17.34 -17.46 -9.43
N PRO A 182 18.41 -17.01 -8.81
CA PRO A 182 18.41 -15.92 -7.84
C PRO A 182 18.42 -14.53 -8.47
N PHE A 183 17.85 -13.57 -7.74
CA PHE A 183 17.90 -12.14 -8.07
C PHE A 183 18.93 -11.41 -7.22
N ASP A 184 19.51 -10.33 -7.75
CA ASP A 184 20.39 -9.42 -7.01
C ASP A 184 19.62 -8.54 -6.04
N ALA A 185 18.40 -8.16 -6.44
CA ALA A 185 17.54 -7.26 -5.71
C ALA A 185 16.08 -7.65 -5.86
N ILE A 186 15.28 -7.32 -4.83
CA ILE A 186 13.83 -7.47 -4.85
C ILE A 186 13.20 -6.18 -4.35
N SER A 187 12.26 -5.59 -5.11
CA SER A 187 11.35 -4.54 -4.66
C SER A 187 9.96 -5.11 -4.41
N SER A 188 9.29 -4.64 -3.38
CA SER A 188 7.88 -4.91 -3.09
C SER A 188 7.26 -3.63 -2.54
N ILE A 189 6.44 -2.97 -3.35
CA ILE A 189 5.94 -1.63 -3.08
C ILE A 189 4.40 -1.67 -3.09
N GLY A 190 3.77 -1.47 -1.90
CA GLY A 190 2.32 -1.49 -1.74
C GLY A 190 1.70 -2.87 -1.97
N MET A 191 2.43 -3.95 -1.66
CA MET A 191 1.99 -5.32 -1.91
C MET A 191 1.76 -6.13 -0.62
N SER A 192 2.59 -5.93 0.40
CA SER A 192 2.51 -6.73 1.64
C SER A 192 1.19 -6.55 2.40
N GLU A 193 0.48 -5.45 2.17
CA GLU A 193 -0.87 -5.17 2.69
C GLU A 193 -1.92 -6.18 2.18
N HIS A 194 -1.66 -6.82 1.04
CA HIS A 194 -2.52 -7.83 0.43
C HIS A 194 -2.15 -9.26 0.81
N VAL A 195 -1.03 -9.47 1.51
CA VAL A 195 -0.53 -10.81 1.84
C VAL A 195 -1.31 -11.46 3.00
N GLY A 196 -1.75 -10.64 3.96
CA GLY A 196 -2.40 -11.09 5.18
C GLY A 196 -1.42 -11.75 6.19
N ARG A 197 -1.71 -11.57 7.48
CA ARG A 197 -0.81 -11.96 8.58
C ARG A 197 -0.39 -13.43 8.54
N ARG A 198 -1.32 -14.32 8.20
CA ARG A 198 -1.04 -15.77 8.17
C ARG A 198 -0.05 -16.17 7.08
N SER A 199 0.04 -15.37 6.03
CA SER A 199 0.87 -15.63 4.85
C SER A 199 2.18 -14.86 4.85
N LEU A 200 2.41 -13.93 5.82
CA LEU A 200 3.63 -13.12 5.88
C LEU A 200 4.91 -13.97 5.99
N GLY A 201 4.86 -15.09 6.75
CA GLY A 201 6.00 -16.01 6.83
C GLY A 201 6.32 -16.66 5.49
N THR A 202 5.30 -17.11 4.75
CA THR A 202 5.48 -17.66 3.39
C THR A 202 6.02 -16.60 2.45
N TYR A 203 5.54 -15.36 2.54
CA TYR A 203 6.03 -14.23 1.77
C TYR A 203 7.51 -13.96 2.04
N ALA A 204 7.89 -13.80 3.29
CA ALA A 204 9.29 -13.56 3.67
C ALA A 204 10.23 -14.70 3.22
N GLN A 205 9.80 -15.96 3.44
CA GLN A 205 10.59 -17.14 3.04
C GLN A 205 10.78 -17.23 1.53
N GLN A 206 9.71 -16.98 0.75
CA GLN A 206 9.80 -17.02 -0.72
C GLN A 206 10.76 -15.96 -1.24
N LEU A 207 10.68 -14.72 -0.74
CA LEU A 207 11.58 -13.65 -1.15
C LEU A 207 13.02 -13.90 -0.73
N PHE A 208 13.23 -14.49 0.45
CA PHE A 208 14.57 -14.90 0.89
C PHE A 208 15.18 -15.95 -0.03
N ASN A 209 14.41 -16.94 -0.44
CA ASN A 209 14.88 -18.01 -1.33
C ASN A 209 15.21 -17.49 -2.74
N LEU A 210 14.46 -16.52 -3.24
CA LEU A 210 14.65 -15.90 -4.56
C LEU A 210 15.82 -14.92 -4.60
N LEU A 211 16.28 -14.42 -3.46
CA LEU A 211 17.37 -13.46 -3.36
C LEU A 211 18.71 -14.20 -3.25
N ARG A 212 19.74 -13.79 -3.99
CA ARG A 212 21.10 -14.36 -3.80
C ARG A 212 21.70 -13.96 -2.45
N PRO A 213 22.70 -14.70 -1.92
CA PRO A 213 23.50 -14.20 -0.82
C PRO A 213 24.09 -12.82 -1.14
N GLY A 214 24.09 -11.89 -0.18
CA GLY A 214 24.46 -10.49 -0.35
C GLY A 214 23.46 -9.64 -1.12
N GLY A 215 22.36 -10.21 -1.60
CA GLY A 215 21.30 -9.49 -2.30
C GLY A 215 20.45 -8.64 -1.36
N ARG A 216 19.73 -7.64 -1.91
CA ARG A 216 18.93 -6.67 -1.15
C ARG A 216 17.45 -6.77 -1.46
N PHE A 217 16.65 -6.69 -0.42
CA PHE A 217 15.20 -6.65 -0.50
C PHE A 217 14.66 -5.37 0.15
N LEU A 218 13.78 -4.65 -0.54
CA LEU A 218 13.10 -3.48 -0.01
C LEU A 218 11.58 -3.71 0.00
N ASN A 219 11.00 -3.63 1.20
CA ASN A 219 9.57 -3.60 1.41
C ASN A 219 9.13 -2.17 1.69
N HIS A 220 8.25 -1.63 0.86
CA HIS A 220 7.63 -0.32 1.03
C HIS A 220 6.14 -0.52 1.25
N ALA A 221 5.66 -0.35 2.46
CA ALA A 221 4.31 -0.72 2.84
C ALA A 221 3.66 0.23 3.82
N ILE A 222 2.34 0.37 3.68
CA ILE A 222 1.50 1.02 4.69
C ILE A 222 1.49 0.12 5.93
N VAL A 223 1.72 0.74 7.07
CA VAL A 223 1.65 0.10 8.38
C VAL A 223 0.76 0.93 9.29
N ARG A 224 0.35 0.35 10.40
CA ARG A 224 -0.37 1.07 11.43
C ARG A 224 0.54 1.35 12.62
N PRO A 225 0.42 2.50 13.27
CA PRO A 225 1.10 2.73 14.54
C PRO A 225 0.55 1.76 15.60
N VAL A 226 1.37 1.41 16.55
CA VAL A 226 0.91 0.72 17.76
C VAL A 226 -0.02 1.69 18.49
N SER A 227 -1.30 1.35 18.62
CA SER A 227 -2.23 2.19 19.37
C SER A 227 -1.75 2.25 20.81
N PHE A 228 -1.17 3.37 21.17
CA PHE A 228 -0.90 3.72 22.55
C PHE A 228 -2.14 4.46 23.04
N ASP A 229 -3.04 3.72 23.69
CA ASP A 229 -4.10 4.29 24.52
C ASP A 229 -3.58 4.26 25.98
N PRO A 230 -3.00 5.35 26.46
CA PRO A 230 -2.58 5.41 27.83
C PRO A 230 -3.86 5.50 28.69
N ASP A 231 -4.37 4.37 29.11
CA ASP A 231 -5.27 4.39 30.29
C ASP A 231 -4.47 5.08 31.40
N PRO A 232 -4.86 6.29 31.85
CA PRO A 232 -4.11 7.01 32.86
C PRO A 232 -4.06 6.27 34.19
N ASN A 233 -4.80 5.16 34.32
CA ASN A 233 -4.86 4.34 35.53
C ASN A 233 -5.07 2.85 35.21
N PRO A 234 -4.16 2.21 34.42
CA PRO A 234 -4.36 0.83 34.01
C PRO A 234 -4.36 -0.07 35.24
N SER A 235 -5.37 -0.93 35.36
CA SER A 235 -5.32 -2.00 36.35
C SER A 235 -4.10 -2.91 36.06
N LYS A 236 -3.45 -3.45 37.07
CA LYS A 236 -2.33 -4.39 36.87
C LYS A 236 -2.68 -5.55 35.93
N VAL A 237 -3.95 -5.97 35.93
CA VAL A 237 -4.46 -7.03 35.06
C VAL A 237 -4.59 -6.56 33.61
N SER A 238 -5.03 -5.32 33.36
CA SER A 238 -5.12 -4.78 31.99
C SER A 238 -3.75 -4.55 31.39
N GLU A 239 -2.78 -4.06 32.18
CA GLU A 239 -1.40 -3.87 31.73
C GLU A 239 -0.70 -5.20 31.45
N LEU A 240 -0.86 -6.21 32.33
CA LEU A 240 -0.31 -7.56 32.10
C LEU A 240 -0.93 -8.21 30.85
N SER A 241 -2.26 -8.08 30.67
CA SER A 241 -2.96 -8.56 29.50
C SER A 241 -2.45 -7.88 28.22
N ARG A 242 -2.24 -6.57 28.27
CA ARG A 242 -1.66 -5.79 27.14
C ARG A 242 -0.26 -6.25 26.81
N GLN A 243 0.61 -6.43 27.81
CA GLN A 243 1.98 -6.91 27.61
C GLN A 243 2.01 -8.34 27.05
N MET A 244 1.15 -9.23 27.54
CA MET A 244 0.99 -10.58 26.99
C MET A 244 0.49 -10.56 25.55
N GLN A 245 -0.49 -9.72 25.21
CA GLN A 245 -0.97 -9.56 23.83
C GLN A 245 0.12 -9.07 22.90
N ILE A 246 0.96 -8.12 23.34
CA ILE A 246 2.12 -7.63 22.57
C ILE A 246 3.15 -8.76 22.42
N ALA A 247 3.54 -9.42 23.52
CA ALA A 247 4.56 -10.46 23.51
C ALA A 247 4.17 -11.69 22.68
N LEU A 248 2.87 -12.05 22.67
CA LEU A 248 2.37 -13.20 21.92
C LEU A 248 1.92 -12.82 20.49
N GLY A 249 2.07 -11.57 20.09
CA GLY A 249 1.58 -11.10 18.80
C GLY A 249 0.07 -11.30 18.63
N MET A 250 -0.69 -11.38 19.73
CA MET A 250 -2.11 -11.75 19.74
C MET A 250 -3.06 -10.57 19.46
N ARG A 251 -2.58 -9.36 19.20
CA ARG A 251 -3.43 -8.34 18.60
C ARG A 251 -3.85 -8.85 17.23
N GLY A 252 -5.13 -9.14 17.10
CA GLY A 252 -5.69 -9.62 15.85
C GLY A 252 -5.34 -8.71 14.68
N PRO A 253 -5.34 -9.23 13.44
CA PRO A 253 -5.13 -8.41 12.27
C PRO A 253 -6.12 -7.25 12.31
N SER A 254 -5.61 -6.01 12.28
CA SER A 254 -6.46 -4.88 12.01
C SER A 254 -6.72 -4.92 10.52
N LYS A 255 -7.94 -5.21 10.15
CA LYS A 255 -8.42 -4.98 8.79
C LYS A 255 -8.11 -3.53 8.42
N ILE A 256 -7.82 -3.24 7.15
CA ILE A 256 -7.59 -1.89 6.68
C ILE A 256 -8.78 -1.00 7.08
N GLY A 257 -8.61 -0.24 8.13
CA GLY A 257 -9.50 0.86 8.52
C GLY A 257 -10.93 0.45 8.82
N SER A 258 -11.87 1.11 8.17
CA SER A 258 -13.31 1.03 8.41
C SER A 258 -13.99 0.00 7.50
N PRO A 259 -15.23 -0.41 7.81
CA PRO A 259 -16.06 -1.21 6.90
C PRO A 259 -16.18 -0.62 5.49
N PHE A 260 -16.05 0.70 5.35
CA PHE A 260 -16.01 1.40 4.05
C PHE A 260 -14.83 0.95 3.20
N MET A 261 -13.62 0.94 3.79
CA MET A 261 -12.39 0.52 3.08
C MET A 261 -12.48 -0.94 2.63
N GLU A 262 -12.96 -1.83 3.51
CA GLU A 262 -13.09 -3.26 3.21
C GLU A 262 -14.12 -3.54 2.10
N ARG A 263 -15.22 -2.77 2.06
CA ARG A 263 -16.30 -3.01 1.11
C ARG A 263 -16.07 -2.38 -0.26
N TYR A 264 -15.43 -1.23 -0.31
CA TYR A 264 -15.38 -0.42 -1.52
C TYR A 264 -14.01 -0.22 -2.13
N VAL A 265 -12.93 -0.40 -1.36
CA VAL A 265 -11.59 -0.05 -1.81
C VAL A 265 -10.63 -1.23 -1.76
N PHE A 266 -10.29 -1.70 -0.56
CA PHE A 266 -9.30 -2.77 -0.35
C PHE A 266 -9.93 -3.97 0.36
N PRO A 267 -10.71 -4.80 -0.34
CA PRO A 267 -11.21 -6.03 0.24
C PRO A 267 -10.03 -6.92 0.65
N ASP A 268 -10.12 -7.47 1.87
CA ASP A 268 -9.11 -8.36 2.46
C ASP A 268 -7.74 -7.72 2.77
N GLY A 269 -7.60 -6.41 2.68
CA GLY A 269 -6.36 -5.75 3.07
C GLY A 269 -6.12 -5.80 4.59
N GLU A 270 -4.87 -6.06 4.98
CA GLU A 270 -4.45 -6.08 6.38
C GLU A 270 -3.24 -5.17 6.60
N LEU A 271 -3.32 -4.30 7.62
CA LEU A 271 -2.19 -3.47 8.02
C LEU A 271 -1.51 -4.05 9.25
N HIS A 272 -0.20 -4.15 9.18
CA HIS A 272 0.66 -4.63 10.26
C HIS A 272 1.44 -3.47 10.88
N GLU A 273 1.93 -3.68 12.08
CA GLU A 273 2.87 -2.76 12.73
C GLU A 273 4.26 -2.93 12.10
N ALA A 274 5.02 -1.84 11.98
CA ALA A 274 6.37 -1.90 11.41
C ALA A 274 7.27 -2.91 12.14
N GLY A 275 7.16 -2.98 13.47
CA GLY A 275 7.89 -3.95 14.29
C GLY A 275 7.55 -5.41 13.97
N VAL A 276 6.30 -5.72 13.61
CA VAL A 276 5.87 -7.06 13.18
C VAL A 276 6.54 -7.43 11.85
N MET A 277 6.59 -6.49 10.89
CA MET A 277 7.24 -6.70 9.60
C MET A 277 8.75 -6.94 9.77
N VAL A 278 9.42 -6.12 10.58
CA VAL A 278 10.84 -6.27 10.91
C VAL A 278 11.11 -7.64 11.52
N SER A 279 10.36 -8.01 12.57
CA SER A 279 10.54 -9.32 13.25
C SER A 279 10.29 -10.49 12.30
N MET A 280 9.30 -10.37 11.40
CA MET A 280 8.98 -11.39 10.41
C MET A 280 10.13 -11.60 9.41
N PHE A 281 10.73 -10.54 8.89
CA PHE A 281 11.86 -10.65 7.97
C PHE A 281 13.09 -11.25 8.68
N GLN A 282 13.40 -10.81 9.90
CA GLN A 282 14.50 -11.35 10.69
C GLN A 282 14.30 -12.84 11.01
N ALA A 283 13.08 -13.26 11.36
CA ALA A 283 12.76 -14.67 11.64
C ALA A 283 12.98 -15.59 10.43
N HIS A 284 13.01 -15.03 9.20
CA HIS A 284 13.25 -15.76 7.95
C HIS A 284 14.67 -15.55 7.38
N GLY A 285 15.59 -15.06 8.20
CA GLY A 285 17.01 -15.00 7.87
C GLY A 285 17.51 -13.67 7.26
N PHE A 286 16.63 -12.71 7.05
CA PHE A 286 17.04 -11.37 6.61
C PHE A 286 17.72 -10.58 7.72
N GLU A 287 18.73 -9.79 7.38
CA GLU A 287 19.25 -8.71 8.21
C GLU A 287 18.59 -7.39 7.80
N VAL A 288 17.86 -6.74 8.71
CA VAL A 288 17.28 -5.41 8.47
C VAL A 288 18.38 -4.36 8.65
N ARG A 289 18.70 -3.61 7.58
CA ARG A 289 19.80 -2.64 7.54
C ARG A 289 19.37 -1.19 7.60
N HIS A 290 18.13 -0.90 7.18
CA HIS A 290 17.60 0.46 7.19
C HIS A 290 16.08 0.44 7.28
N LEU A 291 15.52 1.36 8.04
CA LEU A 291 14.09 1.62 8.11
C LEU A 291 13.86 3.13 8.04
N GLU A 292 12.98 3.55 7.14
CA GLU A 292 12.65 4.95 6.91
C GLU A 292 11.14 5.13 6.89
N SER A 293 10.63 6.08 7.67
CA SER A 293 9.23 6.49 7.65
C SER A 293 9.02 7.59 6.61
N LEU A 294 8.00 7.43 5.78
CA LEU A 294 7.60 8.38 4.74
C LEU A 294 6.16 8.89 4.97
N ARG A 295 5.71 8.92 6.22
CA ARG A 295 4.33 9.23 6.59
C ARG A 295 3.83 10.54 5.99
N GLU A 296 4.56 11.62 6.20
CA GLU A 296 4.19 12.96 5.71
C GLU A 296 4.20 13.01 4.17
N HIS A 297 5.10 12.28 3.53
CA HIS A 297 5.18 12.17 2.07
C HIS A 297 3.92 11.51 1.48
N TYR A 298 3.34 10.54 2.20
CA TYR A 298 2.12 9.91 1.68
C TYR A 298 0.90 10.82 1.86
N ALA A 299 0.83 11.60 2.92
CA ALA A 299 -0.18 12.63 3.05
C ALA A 299 -0.13 13.61 1.85
N LEU A 300 1.05 14.14 1.52
CA LEU A 300 1.25 15.00 0.35
C LEU A 300 0.86 14.31 -0.96
N THR A 301 1.26 13.04 -1.14
CA THR A 301 0.92 12.25 -2.33
C THR A 301 -0.60 12.14 -2.51
N LEU A 302 -1.31 11.77 -1.45
CA LEU A 302 -2.77 11.63 -1.46
C LEU A 302 -3.48 12.96 -1.72
N ARG A 303 -2.96 14.07 -1.18
CA ARG A 303 -3.47 15.42 -1.47
C ARG A 303 -3.35 15.77 -2.95
N GLN A 304 -2.24 15.42 -3.59
CA GLN A 304 -2.07 15.62 -5.03
C GLN A 304 -3.05 14.75 -5.84
N TRP A 305 -3.25 13.49 -5.46
CA TRP A 305 -4.23 12.61 -6.13
C TRP A 305 -5.67 13.13 -5.97
N VAL A 306 -6.05 13.62 -4.78
CA VAL A 306 -7.36 14.25 -4.56
C VAL A 306 -7.52 15.49 -5.44
N ALA A 307 -6.49 16.33 -5.54
CA ALA A 307 -6.52 17.51 -6.40
C ALA A 307 -6.65 17.15 -7.88
N ASN A 308 -5.90 16.14 -8.35
CA ASN A 308 -5.97 15.64 -9.71
C ASN A 308 -7.39 15.13 -10.05
N LEU A 309 -7.95 14.26 -9.19
CA LEU A 309 -9.30 13.73 -9.39
C LEU A 309 -10.36 14.82 -9.33
N THR A 310 -10.24 15.78 -8.40
CA THR A 310 -11.20 16.88 -8.27
C THR A 310 -11.21 17.77 -9.51
N LYS A 311 -10.03 18.05 -10.07
CA LYS A 311 -9.89 18.85 -11.31
C LYS A 311 -10.55 18.21 -12.53
N ARG A 312 -10.59 16.87 -12.59
CA ARG A 312 -11.14 16.08 -13.70
C ARG A 312 -12.37 15.27 -13.26
N PHE A 313 -13.14 15.75 -12.27
CA PHE A 313 -14.17 14.94 -11.62
C PHE A 313 -15.29 14.53 -12.59
N ASP A 314 -15.75 15.43 -13.46
CA ASP A 314 -16.82 15.13 -14.42
C ASP A 314 -16.36 14.06 -15.43
N GLU A 315 -15.13 14.15 -15.92
CA GLU A 315 -14.53 13.14 -16.80
C GLU A 315 -14.39 11.78 -16.08
N ALA A 316 -14.01 11.79 -14.81
CA ALA A 316 -13.97 10.58 -14.00
C ALA A 316 -15.37 9.97 -13.79
N VAL A 317 -16.40 10.80 -13.64
CA VAL A 317 -17.80 10.33 -13.57
C VAL A 317 -18.23 9.68 -14.88
N GLU A 318 -17.86 10.25 -16.03
CA GLU A 318 -18.14 9.65 -17.34
C GLU A 318 -17.44 8.30 -17.51
N GLU A 319 -16.19 8.15 -17.02
CA GLU A 319 -15.38 6.93 -17.17
C GLU A 319 -15.82 5.79 -16.25
N VAL A 320 -16.05 6.07 -14.96
CA VAL A 320 -16.23 5.01 -13.93
C VAL A 320 -17.58 5.09 -13.20
N GLY A 321 -18.41 6.06 -13.52
CA GLY A 321 -19.69 6.33 -12.87
C GLY A 321 -19.53 7.13 -11.57
N GLU A 322 -20.58 7.89 -11.26
CA GLU A 322 -20.59 8.85 -10.15
C GLU A 322 -20.29 8.22 -8.79
N GLN A 323 -20.84 7.04 -8.51
CA GLN A 323 -20.66 6.36 -7.23
C GLN A 323 -19.18 6.03 -7.00
N ARG A 324 -18.49 5.49 -8.02
CA ARG A 324 -17.09 5.10 -7.91
C ARG A 324 -16.18 6.32 -7.81
N ALA A 325 -16.40 7.35 -8.62
CA ALA A 325 -15.65 8.60 -8.55
C ALA A 325 -15.73 9.23 -7.14
N ARG A 326 -16.93 9.25 -6.53
CA ARG A 326 -17.15 9.74 -5.15
C ARG A 326 -16.45 8.87 -4.10
N VAL A 327 -16.55 7.55 -4.21
CA VAL A 327 -15.87 6.62 -3.30
C VAL A 327 -14.37 6.85 -3.33
N TRP A 328 -13.78 6.99 -4.52
CA TRP A 328 -12.33 7.23 -4.66
C TRP A 328 -11.90 8.57 -4.06
N ARG A 329 -12.66 9.64 -4.31
CA ARG A 329 -12.34 10.95 -3.73
C ARG A 329 -12.41 10.92 -2.21
N LEU A 330 -13.46 10.31 -1.64
CA LEU A 330 -13.62 10.17 -0.19
C LEU A 330 -12.51 9.30 0.44
N TYR A 331 -12.19 8.18 -0.19
CA TYR A 331 -11.13 7.28 0.23
C TYR A 331 -9.78 7.99 0.33
N MET A 332 -9.36 8.67 -0.75
CA MET A 332 -8.06 9.33 -0.79
C MET A 332 -7.98 10.50 0.19
N ALA A 333 -9.03 11.31 0.30
CA ALA A 333 -9.08 12.40 1.27
C ALA A 333 -9.02 11.88 2.73
N GLY A 334 -9.80 10.85 3.05
CA GLY A 334 -9.75 10.23 4.38
C GLY A 334 -8.42 9.56 4.70
N SER A 335 -7.78 8.97 3.70
CA SER A 335 -6.44 8.39 3.87
C SER A 335 -5.39 9.48 4.09
N ALA A 336 -5.46 10.63 3.38
CA ALA A 336 -4.57 11.76 3.60
C ALA A 336 -4.64 12.24 5.07
N VAL A 337 -5.86 12.45 5.59
CA VAL A 337 -6.08 12.81 6.99
C VAL A 337 -5.54 11.72 7.94
N GLY A 338 -5.71 10.45 7.59
CA GLY A 338 -5.16 9.33 8.38
C GLY A 338 -3.65 9.39 8.53
N PHE A 339 -2.92 9.73 7.46
CA PHE A 339 -1.46 9.93 7.51
C PHE A 339 -1.08 11.24 8.21
N GLU A 340 -1.77 12.34 7.99
CA GLU A 340 -1.54 13.62 8.65
C GLU A 340 -1.67 13.50 10.18
N ARG A 341 -2.69 12.77 10.64
CA ARG A 341 -3.00 12.58 12.06
C ARG A 341 -2.32 11.38 12.73
N HIS A 342 -1.38 10.75 12.02
CA HIS A 342 -0.65 9.59 12.55
C HIS A 342 -1.55 8.39 12.91
N HIS A 343 -2.67 8.23 12.21
CA HIS A 343 -3.48 7.01 12.29
C HIS A 343 -2.96 5.92 11.35
N LEU A 344 -2.20 6.32 10.34
CA LEU A 344 -1.51 5.47 9.37
C LEU A 344 -0.06 5.90 9.26
N GLU A 345 0.82 4.95 8.97
CA GLU A 345 2.22 5.15 8.66
C GLU A 345 2.58 4.43 7.37
N ILE A 346 3.71 4.77 6.78
CA ILE A 346 4.31 4.03 5.68
C ILE A 346 5.80 3.97 5.86
N HIS A 347 6.39 2.79 5.67
CA HIS A 347 7.80 2.58 5.86
C HIS A 347 8.46 1.90 4.66
N GLN A 348 9.71 2.29 4.41
CA GLN A 348 10.64 1.51 3.61
C GLN A 348 11.53 0.70 4.54
N ILE A 349 11.45 -0.62 4.47
CA ILE A 349 12.29 -1.55 5.23
C ILE A 349 13.27 -2.20 4.25
N LEU A 350 14.56 -1.87 4.38
CA LEU A 350 15.63 -2.44 3.58
C LEU A 350 16.27 -3.62 4.33
N CYS A 351 16.21 -4.77 3.69
CA CYS A 351 16.76 -6.02 4.18
C CYS A 351 17.89 -6.51 3.27
N VAL A 352 18.78 -7.31 3.84
CA VAL A 352 19.83 -8.03 3.11
C VAL A 352 19.71 -9.52 3.43
N ARG A 353 19.91 -10.38 2.43
CA ARG A 353 20.24 -11.77 2.67
C ARG A 353 21.72 -11.85 2.98
N PRO A 354 22.15 -12.15 4.23
CA PRO A 354 23.57 -12.22 4.58
C PRO A 354 24.33 -13.24 3.71
N ASP A 355 25.58 -12.92 3.40
CA ASP A 355 26.50 -13.82 2.71
C ASP A 355 27.59 -14.22 3.71
N GLU A 356 27.57 -15.47 4.19
CA GLU A 356 28.44 -15.96 5.25
C GLU A 356 28.52 -15.03 6.49
N GLY A 357 27.37 -14.40 6.81
CA GLY A 357 27.26 -13.44 7.91
C GLY A 357 27.57 -11.99 7.55
N ALA A 358 28.04 -11.70 6.34
CA ALA A 358 28.29 -10.34 5.88
C ALA A 358 27.06 -9.72 5.21
N SER A 359 26.76 -8.46 5.53
CA SER A 359 25.65 -7.73 4.91
C SER A 359 25.97 -7.17 3.52
N THR A 360 27.25 -7.16 3.12
CA THR A 360 27.73 -6.55 1.86
C THR A 360 27.37 -5.05 1.68
N MET A 361 26.99 -4.38 2.76
CA MET A 361 26.67 -2.97 2.79
C MET A 361 27.73 -2.16 3.55
N ALA A 362 27.82 -0.87 3.26
CA ALA A 362 28.63 0.05 4.06
C ALA A 362 28.19 0.01 5.54
N LEU A 363 29.13 0.24 6.46
CA LEU A 363 28.85 0.27 7.90
C LEU A 363 27.71 1.25 8.22
N ARG A 364 27.72 2.42 7.57
CA ARG A 364 26.66 3.42 7.61
C ARG A 364 26.23 3.70 6.16
N PRO A 365 25.10 3.14 5.71
CA PRO A 365 24.65 3.36 4.34
C PRO A 365 24.18 4.80 4.14
N ASP A 366 24.54 5.35 2.99
CA ASP A 366 24.06 6.62 2.49
C ASP A 366 23.31 6.37 1.18
N PHE A 367 22.14 6.96 1.04
CA PHE A 367 21.26 6.80 -0.12
C PHE A 367 20.98 8.13 -0.81
N GLU A 368 21.70 9.20 -0.43
CA GLU A 368 21.60 10.48 -1.11
C GLU A 368 22.14 10.38 -2.55
N PRO A 369 21.60 11.15 -3.51
CA PRO A 369 22.15 11.19 -4.86
C PRO A 369 23.58 11.70 -4.81
N THR A 370 24.51 10.96 -5.40
CA THR A 370 25.85 11.48 -5.71
C THR A 370 25.70 12.41 -6.89
N PHE A 371 25.80 13.72 -6.65
CA PHE A 371 25.87 14.74 -7.71
C PHE A 371 27.29 14.90 -8.25
#